data_4a9ebe3102d70b97644b1c7df289e699
#
_entry.id   4a9ebe3102d70b97644b1c7df289e699
#
_cell.length_a   1.000
_cell.length_b   1.000
_cell.length_c   1.000
_cell.angle_alpha   90.00
_cell.angle_beta   90.00
_cell.angle_gamma   90.00
#
_symmetry.space_group_name_H-M   'P 1'
#
loop_
_entity.id
_entity.type
_entity.pdbx_description
1 polymer ?
#
loop_
_entity_poly.entity_id
_entity_poly.type
_entity_poly.pdbx_seq_one_letter_code
_entity_poly.pdbx_strand_id
1 'polypeptide(L)'
;GVPEVIEREMQQQAIPQSPKLEIVPAYQVVDMNDSGLDAVRKKKDSSISRAVDLVKDRMADAVVSAGHTGAAVTASLIKLRTLPHIERPAIAAIMPSRSHHWVLIDAGANPDSLPGHLVQNALMGSAYARHVLGRDNPRVGLMSNGTEEEKGNALCKETSKLLRTTPGINFIGNIEGHDLWETPPDVVVCDGFTGNIILKMAESLYDISRE
;
A
#
# COMPACT_ATOMS: atom_id res chain seq x y z
N GLY A 1 -22.11 2.66 -3.89
CA GLY A 1 -22.14 4.07 -4.34
C GLY A 1 -23.56 4.59 -4.56
N VAL A 2 -23.68 5.76 -5.18
CA VAL A 2 -24.98 6.33 -5.54
C VAL A 2 -25.60 5.51 -6.67
N PRO A 3 -26.73 4.80 -6.45
CA PRO A 3 -27.25 3.83 -7.40
C PRO A 3 -27.48 4.41 -8.80
N GLU A 4 -28.13 5.55 -8.90
CA GLU A 4 -28.48 6.19 -10.16
C GLU A 4 -27.26 6.57 -11.00
N VAL A 5 -26.14 6.92 -10.32
CA VAL A 5 -24.87 7.24 -10.98
C VAL A 5 -24.22 5.97 -11.51
N ILE A 6 -24.22 4.89 -10.71
CA ILE A 6 -23.63 3.60 -11.09
C ILE A 6 -24.43 3.01 -12.26
N GLU A 7 -25.75 2.99 -12.19
CA GLU A 7 -26.62 2.46 -13.26
C GLU A 7 -26.43 3.20 -14.58
N ARG A 8 -26.35 4.53 -14.51
CA ARG A 8 -26.07 5.36 -15.70
C ARG A 8 -24.72 5.02 -16.31
N GLU A 9 -23.67 4.88 -15.47
CA GLU A 9 -22.33 4.54 -15.95
C GLU A 9 -22.28 3.12 -16.55
N MET A 10 -22.95 2.17 -15.91
CA MET A 10 -23.08 0.81 -16.45
C MET A 10 -23.74 0.80 -17.84
N GLN A 11 -24.79 1.62 -18.04
CA GLN A 11 -25.42 1.76 -19.36
C GLN A 11 -24.48 2.37 -20.40
N GLN A 12 -23.73 3.44 -20.03
CA GLN A 12 -22.76 4.08 -20.92
C GLN A 12 -21.62 3.16 -21.33
N GLN A 13 -21.16 2.31 -20.41
CA GLN A 13 -20.09 1.34 -20.65
C GLN A 13 -20.59 -0.01 -21.20
N ALA A 14 -21.88 -0.11 -21.51
CA ALA A 14 -22.52 -1.36 -21.96
C ALA A 14 -22.25 -2.57 -21.03
N ILE A 15 -22.18 -2.34 -19.72
CA ILE A 15 -21.99 -3.40 -18.71
C ILE A 15 -23.37 -4.07 -18.49
N PRO A 16 -23.51 -5.38 -18.80
CA PRO A 16 -24.77 -6.06 -18.62
C PRO A 16 -25.10 -6.26 -17.14
N GLN A 17 -26.38 -6.23 -16.80
CA GLN A 17 -26.83 -6.69 -15.50
C GLN A 17 -26.49 -8.17 -15.32
N SER A 18 -26.02 -8.53 -14.14
CA SER A 18 -25.61 -9.89 -13.80
C SER A 18 -26.01 -10.22 -12.37
N PRO A 19 -26.46 -11.44 -12.08
CA PRO A 19 -26.70 -11.89 -10.70
C PRO A 19 -25.42 -11.89 -9.83
N LYS A 20 -24.23 -11.73 -10.44
CA LYS A 20 -22.95 -11.58 -9.76
C LYS A 20 -22.60 -10.12 -9.44
N LEU A 21 -23.44 -9.17 -9.82
CA LEU A 21 -23.24 -7.75 -9.63
C LEU A 21 -24.40 -7.18 -8.81
N GLU A 22 -24.10 -6.73 -7.61
CA GLU A 22 -25.03 -6.09 -6.70
C GLU A 22 -24.59 -4.64 -6.41
N ILE A 23 -25.53 -3.70 -6.49
CA ILE A 23 -25.29 -2.30 -6.13
C ILE A 23 -25.68 -2.08 -4.67
N VAL A 24 -24.68 -1.84 -3.82
CA VAL A 24 -24.92 -1.45 -2.43
C VAL A 24 -25.00 0.10 -2.36
N PRO A 25 -26.14 0.67 -1.93
CA PRO A 25 -26.33 2.12 -1.84
C PRO A 25 -25.35 2.78 -0.88
N ALA A 26 -24.80 3.94 -1.29
CA ALA A 26 -23.99 4.81 -0.45
C ALA A 26 -24.10 6.25 -1.01
N TYR A 27 -24.61 7.17 -0.21
CA TYR A 27 -25.02 8.49 -0.71
C TYR A 27 -24.08 9.63 -0.36
N GLN A 28 -23.03 9.37 0.42
CA GLN A 28 -22.00 10.36 0.74
C GLN A 28 -20.75 10.14 -0.10
N VAL A 29 -20.20 11.23 -0.61
CA VAL A 29 -18.97 11.20 -1.42
C VAL A 29 -17.81 11.74 -0.60
N VAL A 30 -16.68 11.00 -0.64
CA VAL A 30 -15.40 11.45 -0.08
C VAL A 30 -14.68 12.23 -1.17
N ASP A 31 -14.41 13.52 -0.89
CA ASP A 31 -13.67 14.37 -1.81
C ASP A 31 -12.16 14.22 -1.60
N MET A 32 -11.37 14.50 -2.64
CA MET A 32 -9.91 14.37 -2.58
C MET A 32 -9.26 15.32 -1.56
N ASN A 33 -9.95 16.41 -1.18
CA ASN A 33 -9.49 17.37 -0.18
C ASN A 33 -9.91 17.00 1.26
N ASP A 34 -10.73 15.98 1.45
CA ASP A 34 -11.09 15.52 2.79
C ASP A 34 -9.86 14.93 3.49
N SER A 35 -9.73 15.16 4.80
CA SER A 35 -8.79 14.34 5.56
C SER A 35 -9.32 12.90 5.67
N GLY A 36 -8.44 11.90 5.60
CA GLY A 36 -8.85 10.49 5.70
C GLY A 36 -9.65 10.19 6.98
N LEU A 37 -9.30 10.84 8.10
CA LEU A 37 -9.99 10.68 9.37
C LEU A 37 -11.39 11.30 9.36
N ASP A 38 -11.52 12.52 8.82
CA ASP A 38 -12.82 13.21 8.71
C ASP A 38 -13.74 12.47 7.75
N ALA A 39 -13.21 11.98 6.63
CA ALA A 39 -13.96 11.17 5.67
C ALA A 39 -14.62 9.96 6.34
N VAL A 40 -13.89 9.24 7.18
CA VAL A 40 -14.43 8.04 7.86
C VAL A 40 -15.36 8.41 9.02
N ARG A 41 -15.08 9.46 9.78
CA ARG A 41 -15.88 9.85 10.96
C ARG A 41 -17.17 10.53 10.59
N LYS A 42 -17.13 11.44 9.60
CA LYS A 42 -18.27 12.30 9.23
C LYS A 42 -19.10 11.73 8.08
N LYS A 43 -18.47 10.98 7.14
CA LYS A 43 -19.13 10.42 5.95
C LYS A 43 -19.27 8.90 6.08
N LYS A 44 -20.05 8.48 7.07
CA LYS A 44 -20.27 7.04 7.39
C LYS A 44 -20.99 6.28 6.27
N ASP A 45 -21.78 6.98 5.49
CA ASP A 45 -22.50 6.43 4.32
C ASP A 45 -21.76 6.68 3.00
N SER A 46 -20.44 6.78 3.05
CA SER A 46 -19.61 6.85 1.84
C SER A 46 -19.36 5.46 1.25
N SER A 47 -19.10 5.40 -0.06
CA SER A 47 -18.80 4.15 -0.76
C SER A 47 -17.60 3.40 -0.15
N ILE A 48 -16.56 4.11 0.26
CA ILE A 48 -15.39 3.54 0.95
C ILE A 48 -15.80 2.95 2.30
N SER A 49 -16.56 3.69 3.11
CA SER A 49 -17.04 3.20 4.41
C SER A 49 -17.92 1.96 4.26
N ARG A 50 -18.86 1.97 3.34
CA ARG A 50 -19.76 0.83 3.07
C ARG A 50 -18.99 -0.40 2.57
N ALA A 51 -18.05 -0.20 1.64
CA ALA A 51 -17.25 -1.32 1.11
C ALA A 51 -16.42 -2.01 2.21
N VAL A 52 -15.81 -1.24 3.13
CA VAL A 52 -15.06 -1.81 4.26
C VAL A 52 -16.00 -2.46 5.28
N ASP A 53 -17.21 -1.93 5.50
CA ASP A 53 -18.21 -2.57 6.36
C ASP A 53 -18.62 -3.95 5.83
N LEU A 54 -18.82 -4.11 4.51
CA LEU A 54 -19.13 -5.40 3.91
C LEU A 54 -18.04 -6.44 4.20
N VAL A 55 -16.78 -6.06 4.14
CA VAL A 55 -15.66 -6.98 4.50
C VAL A 55 -15.68 -7.29 6.01
N LYS A 56 -15.87 -6.28 6.85
CA LYS A 56 -15.96 -6.45 8.31
C LYS A 56 -17.08 -7.42 8.70
N ASP A 57 -18.23 -7.29 8.04
CA ASP A 57 -19.44 -8.08 8.32
C ASP A 57 -19.43 -9.44 7.59
N ARG A 58 -18.30 -9.78 6.91
CA ARG A 58 -18.11 -11.03 6.15
C ARG A 58 -19.10 -11.22 5.00
N MET A 59 -19.63 -10.13 4.48
CA MET A 59 -20.46 -10.10 3.28
C MET A 59 -19.62 -9.99 1.99
N ALA A 60 -18.35 -9.66 2.12
CA ALA A 60 -17.35 -9.63 1.04
C ALA A 60 -15.99 -10.11 1.56
N ASP A 61 -15.18 -10.69 0.70
CA ASP A 61 -13.85 -11.21 1.04
C ASP A 61 -12.75 -10.14 0.88
N ALA A 62 -12.99 -9.13 0.04
CA ALA A 62 -12.04 -8.06 -0.22
C ALA A 62 -12.75 -6.76 -0.61
N VAL A 63 -12.00 -5.64 -0.55
CA VAL A 63 -12.43 -4.33 -1.05
C VAL A 63 -11.44 -3.82 -2.08
N VAL A 64 -11.94 -3.25 -3.17
CA VAL A 64 -11.17 -2.52 -4.18
C VAL A 64 -11.65 -1.07 -4.20
N SER A 65 -10.74 -0.12 -4.18
CA SER A 65 -11.05 1.30 -4.20
C SER A 65 -10.12 2.03 -5.17
N ALA A 66 -10.70 2.76 -6.12
CA ALA A 66 -9.99 3.70 -7.00
C ALA A 66 -10.11 5.16 -6.48
N GLY A 67 -10.63 5.35 -5.27
CA GLY A 67 -10.88 6.66 -4.68
C GLY A 67 -9.74 7.16 -3.79
N HIS A 68 -10.12 7.90 -2.74
CA HIS A 68 -9.19 8.55 -1.82
C HIS A 68 -8.42 7.53 -0.96
N THR A 69 -7.12 7.35 -1.24
CA THR A 69 -6.25 6.37 -0.56
C THR A 69 -6.22 6.54 0.96
N GLY A 70 -6.08 7.77 1.45
CA GLY A 70 -6.07 8.05 2.89
C GLY A 70 -7.37 7.65 3.59
N ALA A 71 -8.52 7.83 2.94
CA ALA A 71 -9.81 7.39 3.47
C ALA A 71 -9.92 5.87 3.47
N ALA A 72 -9.44 5.18 2.42
CA ALA A 72 -9.43 3.72 2.35
C ALA A 72 -8.56 3.10 3.46
N VAL A 73 -7.33 3.61 3.64
CA VAL A 73 -6.43 3.17 4.73
C VAL A 73 -7.04 3.43 6.10
N THR A 74 -7.58 4.64 6.32
CA THR A 74 -8.19 5.00 7.62
C THR A 74 -9.44 4.18 7.91
N ALA A 75 -10.30 3.94 6.92
CA ALA A 75 -11.49 3.11 7.08
C ALA A 75 -11.12 1.67 7.44
N SER A 76 -10.13 1.12 6.74
CA SER A 76 -9.61 -0.23 7.02
C SER A 76 -9.03 -0.32 8.43
N LEU A 77 -8.19 0.62 8.83
CA LEU A 77 -7.59 0.67 10.16
C LEU A 77 -8.64 0.73 11.27
N ILE A 78 -9.64 1.62 11.14
CA ILE A 78 -10.65 1.82 12.17
C ILE A 78 -11.62 0.65 12.25
N LYS A 79 -12.05 0.10 11.11
CA LYS A 79 -13.13 -0.88 11.02
C LYS A 79 -12.64 -2.33 11.07
N LEU A 80 -11.55 -2.66 10.37
CA LEU A 80 -10.97 -4.01 10.33
C LEU A 80 -9.91 -4.21 11.40
N ARG A 81 -9.30 -3.12 11.88
CA ARG A 81 -8.17 -3.11 12.82
C ARG A 81 -6.89 -3.69 12.20
N THR A 82 -5.82 -3.71 12.98
CA THR A 82 -4.54 -4.30 12.59
C THR A 82 -4.46 -5.77 13.02
N LEU A 83 -3.61 -6.53 12.36
CA LEU A 83 -3.22 -7.87 12.81
C LEU A 83 -2.48 -7.76 14.17
N PRO A 84 -2.49 -8.83 14.98
CA PRO A 84 -1.68 -8.87 16.20
C PRO A 84 -0.23 -8.52 15.92
N HIS A 85 0.38 -7.70 16.78
CA HIS A 85 1.76 -7.22 16.68
C HIS A 85 2.06 -6.27 15.52
N ILE A 86 1.06 -5.82 14.75
CA ILE A 86 1.20 -4.78 13.74
C ILE A 86 0.60 -3.49 14.30
N GLU A 87 1.43 -2.46 14.47
CA GLU A 87 1.01 -1.17 15.02
C GLU A 87 0.29 -0.31 13.98
N ARG A 88 0.79 -0.33 12.74
CA ARG A 88 0.23 0.44 11.61
C ARG A 88 0.17 -0.40 10.35
N PRO A 89 -0.94 -0.33 9.60
CA PRO A 89 -0.99 -0.90 8.26
C PRO A 89 -0.07 -0.09 7.32
N ALA A 90 0.43 -0.74 6.28
CA ALA A 90 1.21 -0.11 5.23
C ALA A 90 0.62 -0.43 3.86
N ILE A 91 0.90 0.41 2.87
CA ILE A 91 0.55 0.15 1.47
C ILE A 91 1.71 -0.58 0.81
N ALA A 92 1.43 -1.77 0.28
CA ALA A 92 2.37 -2.51 -0.56
C ALA A 92 2.02 -2.30 -2.04
N ALA A 93 2.99 -1.84 -2.82
CA ALA A 93 2.87 -1.71 -4.27
C ALA A 93 3.77 -2.73 -4.97
N ILE A 94 3.24 -3.41 -5.98
CA ILE A 94 4.05 -4.28 -6.85
C ILE A 94 4.68 -3.39 -7.93
N MET A 95 6.00 -3.34 -7.92
CA MET A 95 6.80 -2.51 -8.83
C MET A 95 7.49 -3.37 -9.88
N PRO A 96 7.57 -2.91 -11.14
CA PRO A 96 8.31 -3.60 -12.18
C PRO A 96 9.81 -3.30 -12.10
N SER A 97 10.62 -4.23 -12.57
CA SER A 97 12.02 -3.99 -12.93
C SER A 97 12.37 -4.78 -14.19
N ARG A 98 13.59 -4.65 -14.67
CA ARG A 98 14.05 -5.44 -15.81
C ARG A 98 14.14 -6.93 -15.52
N SER A 99 14.45 -7.29 -14.28
CA SER A 99 14.67 -8.69 -13.88
C SER A 99 13.41 -9.37 -13.34
N HIS A 100 12.61 -8.68 -12.52
CA HIS A 100 11.44 -9.25 -11.85
C HIS A 100 10.55 -8.18 -11.23
N HIS A 101 9.36 -8.58 -10.76
CA HIS A 101 8.52 -7.73 -9.92
C HIS A 101 8.98 -7.79 -8.46
N TRP A 102 8.92 -6.66 -7.77
CA TRP A 102 9.30 -6.50 -6.38
C TRP A 102 8.26 -5.69 -5.60
N VAL A 103 8.30 -5.72 -4.28
CA VAL A 103 7.35 -5.05 -3.39
C VAL A 103 7.96 -3.78 -2.81
N LEU A 104 7.35 -2.62 -3.06
CA LEU A 104 7.61 -1.38 -2.34
C LEU A 104 6.68 -1.31 -1.13
N ILE A 105 7.20 -1.07 0.06
CA ILE A 105 6.44 -0.93 1.30
C ILE A 105 7.15 0.00 2.29
N ASP A 106 6.59 1.08 2.77
CA ASP A 106 5.26 1.65 2.65
C ASP A 106 5.17 2.61 1.44
N ALA A 107 4.18 2.42 0.58
CA ALA A 107 3.99 3.25 -0.61
C ALA A 107 3.09 4.49 -0.37
N GLY A 108 2.85 4.88 0.90
CA GLY A 108 2.17 6.14 1.19
C GLY A 108 1.14 6.15 2.33
N ALA A 109 1.05 5.12 3.17
CA ALA A 109 0.11 5.11 4.29
C ALA A 109 0.61 5.93 5.50
N ASN A 110 1.91 5.86 5.81
CA ASN A 110 2.51 6.44 7.01
C ASN A 110 3.74 7.29 6.67
N PRO A 111 3.57 8.60 6.42
CA PRO A 111 4.70 9.47 6.08
C PRO A 111 5.69 9.61 7.24
N ASP A 112 5.20 9.61 8.48
CA ASP A 112 6.03 9.68 9.71
C ASP A 112 6.11 8.30 10.35
N SER A 113 7.11 7.53 9.97
CA SER A 113 7.36 6.19 10.48
C SER A 113 8.42 6.17 11.58
N LEU A 114 8.30 5.21 12.50
CA LEU A 114 9.33 4.87 13.48
C LEU A 114 10.13 3.64 12.99
N PRO A 115 11.35 3.41 13.50
CA PRO A 115 12.15 2.24 13.11
C PRO A 115 11.40 0.90 13.27
N GLY A 116 10.63 0.74 14.36
CA GLY A 116 9.80 -0.44 14.59
C GLY A 116 8.72 -0.64 13.52
N HIS A 117 8.14 0.45 12.98
CA HIS A 117 7.17 0.37 11.88
C HIS A 117 7.83 -0.17 10.60
N LEU A 118 9.06 0.27 10.28
CA LEU A 118 9.78 -0.22 9.11
C LEU A 118 10.16 -1.70 9.25
N VAL A 119 10.46 -2.16 10.46
CA VAL A 119 10.66 -3.60 10.74
C VAL A 119 9.36 -4.38 10.49
N GLN A 120 8.22 -3.88 10.95
CA GLN A 120 6.92 -4.50 10.67
C GLN A 120 6.59 -4.47 9.17
N ASN A 121 6.93 -3.39 8.46
CA ASN A 121 6.81 -3.31 7.00
C ASN A 121 7.67 -4.38 6.31
N ALA A 122 8.90 -4.61 6.78
CA ALA A 122 9.76 -5.68 6.24
C ALA A 122 9.15 -7.07 6.42
N LEU A 123 8.55 -7.34 7.58
CA LEU A 123 7.84 -8.61 7.84
C LEU A 123 6.61 -8.76 6.94
N MET A 124 5.76 -7.71 6.85
CA MET A 124 4.58 -7.71 5.98
C MET A 124 4.95 -7.83 4.49
N GLY A 125 5.95 -7.07 4.04
CA GLY A 125 6.46 -7.13 2.67
C GLY A 125 7.03 -8.50 2.33
N SER A 126 7.78 -9.11 3.25
CA SER A 126 8.32 -10.48 3.08
C SER A 126 7.20 -11.52 2.98
N ALA A 127 6.17 -11.41 3.82
CA ALA A 127 5.01 -12.29 3.73
C ALA A 127 4.27 -12.09 2.40
N TYR A 128 4.08 -10.85 1.97
CA TYR A 128 3.45 -10.53 0.69
C TYR A 128 4.27 -11.08 -0.50
N ALA A 129 5.59 -10.84 -0.54
CA ALA A 129 6.45 -11.35 -1.60
C ALA A 129 6.45 -12.88 -1.66
N ARG A 130 6.39 -13.54 -0.51
CA ARG A 130 6.32 -15.02 -0.44
C ARG A 130 5.00 -15.54 -1.00
N HIS A 131 3.87 -15.00 -0.57
CA HIS A 131 2.56 -15.57 -0.91
C HIS A 131 2.00 -15.08 -2.25
N VAL A 132 2.35 -13.86 -2.68
CA VAL A 132 1.82 -13.25 -3.91
C VAL A 132 2.81 -13.37 -5.07
N LEU A 133 4.12 -13.17 -4.81
CA LEU A 133 5.15 -13.22 -5.85
C LEU A 133 5.90 -14.55 -5.90
N GLY A 134 5.61 -15.51 -5.01
CA GLY A 134 6.23 -16.84 -4.99
C GLY A 134 7.72 -16.82 -4.61
N ARG A 135 8.17 -15.89 -3.74
CA ARG A 135 9.55 -15.78 -3.28
C ARG A 135 9.74 -16.53 -1.97
N ASP A 136 10.38 -17.67 -1.96
CA ASP A 136 10.54 -18.51 -0.74
C ASP A 136 11.32 -17.81 0.36
N ASN A 137 12.42 -17.11 0.02
CA ASN A 137 13.27 -16.37 0.96
C ASN A 137 13.52 -14.95 0.43
N PRO A 138 12.51 -14.06 0.48
CA PRO A 138 12.59 -12.76 -0.16
C PRO A 138 13.72 -11.91 0.42
N ARG A 139 14.54 -11.35 -0.45
CA ARG A 139 15.59 -10.40 -0.09
C ARG A 139 14.96 -9.06 0.25
N VAL A 140 15.31 -8.52 1.40
CA VAL A 140 14.78 -7.24 1.92
C VAL A 140 15.88 -6.19 1.92
N GLY A 141 15.66 -5.10 1.18
CA GLY A 141 16.52 -3.92 1.18
C GLY A 141 15.85 -2.74 1.88
N LEU A 142 16.64 -1.92 2.57
CA LEU A 142 16.18 -0.67 3.17
C LEU A 142 16.58 0.49 2.26
N MET A 143 15.59 1.28 1.81
CA MET A 143 15.83 2.45 0.96
C MET A 143 16.69 3.49 1.69
N SER A 144 17.78 3.91 1.05
CA SER A 144 18.74 4.85 1.60
C SER A 144 19.38 5.71 0.48
N ASN A 145 20.25 6.63 0.87
CA ASN A 145 21.05 7.45 -0.03
C ASN A 145 22.50 6.96 -0.18
N GLY A 146 22.75 5.71 0.13
CA GLY A 146 24.04 5.02 0.03
C GLY A 146 23.90 3.60 0.59
N THR A 147 24.73 2.68 0.10
CA THR A 147 24.70 1.27 0.48
C THR A 147 25.46 0.98 1.79
N GLU A 148 26.33 1.89 2.22
CA GLU A 148 27.13 1.73 3.44
C GLU A 148 26.25 1.83 4.70
N GLU A 149 26.64 1.19 5.77
CA GLU A 149 25.85 1.11 7.03
C GLU A 149 25.61 2.47 7.68
N GLU A 150 26.56 3.38 7.55
CA GLU A 150 26.48 4.74 8.12
C GLU A 150 25.65 5.70 7.27
N LYS A 151 25.22 5.31 6.07
CA LYS A 151 24.38 6.15 5.22
C LYS A 151 22.93 6.16 5.68
N GLY A 152 22.19 7.12 5.16
CA GLY A 152 20.81 7.35 5.51
C GLY A 152 20.62 8.33 6.67
N ASN A 153 19.37 8.72 6.87
CA ASN A 153 18.95 9.55 8.00
C ASN A 153 18.88 8.72 9.31
N ALA A 154 18.48 9.35 10.40
CA ALA A 154 18.36 8.68 11.70
C ALA A 154 17.41 7.47 11.65
N LEU A 155 16.29 7.58 10.94
CA LEU A 155 15.32 6.50 10.75
C LEU A 155 15.96 5.29 10.06
N CYS A 156 16.67 5.51 8.94
CA CYS A 156 17.34 4.43 8.20
C CYS A 156 18.40 3.73 9.07
N LYS A 157 19.25 4.50 9.75
CA LYS A 157 20.33 3.95 10.61
C LYS A 157 19.80 3.07 11.73
N GLU A 158 18.78 3.53 12.45
CA GLU A 158 18.16 2.75 13.51
C GLU A 158 17.41 1.53 12.96
N THR A 159 16.69 1.68 11.87
CA THR A 159 15.98 0.56 11.21
C THR A 159 16.95 -0.50 10.73
N SER A 160 18.08 -0.11 10.10
CA SER A 160 19.10 -1.06 9.63
C SER A 160 19.64 -1.93 10.76
N LYS A 161 19.92 -1.34 11.93
CA LYS A 161 20.36 -2.09 13.12
C LYS A 161 19.33 -3.12 13.57
N LEU A 162 18.05 -2.74 13.59
CA LEU A 162 16.96 -3.63 14.00
C LEU A 162 16.77 -4.77 12.98
N LEU A 163 16.77 -4.47 11.68
CA LEU A 163 16.57 -5.47 10.63
C LEU A 163 17.65 -6.55 10.63
N ARG A 164 18.92 -6.19 10.93
CA ARG A 164 20.04 -7.15 11.03
C ARG A 164 19.82 -8.20 12.11
N THR A 165 19.10 -7.87 13.15
CA THR A 165 18.85 -8.74 14.32
C THR A 165 17.45 -9.34 14.34
N THR A 166 16.59 -8.97 13.39
CA THR A 166 15.19 -9.46 13.32
C THR A 166 15.13 -10.85 12.71
N PRO A 167 14.69 -11.87 13.45
CA PRO A 167 14.58 -13.22 12.91
C PRO A 167 13.58 -13.31 11.75
N GLY A 168 13.87 -14.17 10.77
CA GLY A 168 12.95 -14.45 9.67
C GLY A 168 12.95 -13.42 8.54
N ILE A 169 13.81 -12.40 8.61
CA ILE A 169 14.04 -11.43 7.54
C ILE A 169 15.39 -11.70 6.87
N ASN A 170 15.40 -11.87 5.57
CA ASN A 170 16.60 -11.94 4.75
C ASN A 170 17.04 -10.51 4.36
N PHE A 171 17.56 -9.77 5.35
CA PHE A 171 17.98 -8.39 5.16
C PHE A 171 19.33 -8.33 4.44
N ILE A 172 19.36 -7.64 3.29
CA ILE A 172 20.58 -7.53 2.46
C ILE A 172 21.32 -6.20 2.65
N GLY A 173 20.80 -5.29 3.48
CA GLY A 173 21.41 -3.98 3.73
C GLY A 173 20.64 -2.81 3.10
N ASN A 174 21.32 -1.65 3.08
CA ASN A 174 20.81 -0.46 2.42
C ASN A 174 20.87 -0.62 0.90
N ILE A 175 19.93 0.02 0.19
CA ILE A 175 19.87 0.09 -1.27
C ILE A 175 19.63 1.52 -1.72
N GLU A 176 19.98 1.83 -2.96
CA GLU A 176 19.80 3.14 -3.56
C GLU A 176 18.75 3.15 -4.67
N GLY A 177 18.34 4.34 -5.10
CA GLY A 177 17.32 4.51 -6.13
C GLY A 177 17.65 3.87 -7.48
N HIS A 178 18.93 3.76 -7.84
CA HIS A 178 19.34 3.14 -9.09
C HIS A 178 19.18 1.61 -9.07
N ASP A 179 19.23 0.97 -7.90
CA ASP A 179 19.05 -0.48 -7.75
C ASP A 179 17.63 -0.92 -8.08
N LEU A 180 16.65 -0.01 -8.00
CA LEU A 180 15.21 -0.33 -8.12
C LEU A 180 14.79 -0.87 -9.49
N TRP A 181 15.55 -0.56 -10.54
CA TRP A 181 15.10 -0.82 -11.91
C TRP A 181 15.83 -1.96 -12.61
N GLU A 182 17.04 -2.29 -12.19
CA GLU A 182 17.86 -3.37 -12.78
C GLU A 182 17.65 -4.69 -12.04
N THR A 183 18.16 -4.80 -10.84
CA THR A 183 18.13 -6.02 -10.02
C THR A 183 17.78 -5.71 -8.57
N PRO A 184 16.58 -5.18 -8.30
CA PRO A 184 16.16 -4.84 -6.94
C PRO A 184 16.11 -6.06 -6.02
N PRO A 185 16.08 -5.86 -4.69
CA PRO A 185 15.63 -6.91 -3.78
C PRO A 185 14.16 -7.23 -4.04
N ASP A 186 13.67 -8.33 -3.46
CA ASP A 186 12.28 -8.73 -3.61
C ASP A 186 11.32 -7.81 -2.83
N VAL A 187 11.83 -7.17 -1.78
CA VAL A 187 11.12 -6.19 -0.94
C VAL A 187 12.00 -4.98 -0.69
N VAL A 188 11.48 -3.80 -0.95
CA VAL A 188 12.09 -2.51 -0.63
C VAL A 188 11.27 -1.83 0.45
N VAL A 189 11.92 -1.59 1.59
CA VAL A 189 11.30 -0.96 2.75
C VAL A 189 11.68 0.51 2.85
N CYS A 190 10.69 1.36 3.08
CA CYS A 190 10.87 2.79 3.37
C CYS A 190 9.71 3.32 4.21
N ASP A 191 9.80 4.57 4.65
CA ASP A 191 8.64 5.32 5.17
C ASP A 191 7.68 5.68 4.03
N GLY A 192 6.43 5.99 4.39
CA GLY A 192 5.39 6.26 3.40
C GLY A 192 5.61 7.56 2.61
N PHE A 193 6.37 8.53 3.11
CA PHE A 193 6.72 9.73 2.35
C PHE A 193 7.67 9.38 1.21
N THR A 194 8.75 8.69 1.52
CA THR A 194 9.73 8.22 0.54
C THR A 194 9.10 7.29 -0.49
N GLY A 195 8.31 6.33 -0.02
CA GLY A 195 7.66 5.35 -0.91
C GLY A 195 6.63 5.97 -1.85
N ASN A 196 5.85 6.95 -1.38
CA ASN A 196 4.91 7.67 -2.24
C ASN A 196 5.63 8.48 -3.33
N ILE A 197 6.79 9.09 -3.01
CA ILE A 197 7.61 9.78 -4.01
C ILE A 197 8.11 8.80 -5.07
N ILE A 198 8.66 7.64 -4.65
CA ILE A 198 9.14 6.60 -5.57
C ILE A 198 8.00 6.13 -6.50
N LEU A 199 6.83 5.84 -5.94
CA LEU A 199 5.67 5.40 -6.70
C LEU A 199 5.21 6.46 -7.72
N LYS A 200 5.07 7.72 -7.30
CA LYS A 200 4.65 8.82 -8.18
C LYS A 200 5.66 9.13 -9.27
N MET A 201 6.95 9.03 -8.98
CA MET A 201 7.99 9.16 -10.01
C MET A 201 7.90 8.02 -11.03
N ALA A 202 7.70 6.78 -10.59
CA ALA A 202 7.55 5.64 -11.49
C ALA A 202 6.32 5.79 -12.40
N GLU A 203 5.18 6.22 -11.84
CA GLU A 203 3.96 6.51 -12.61
C GLU A 203 4.23 7.59 -13.67
N SER A 204 4.88 8.70 -13.30
CA SER A 204 5.18 9.81 -14.22
C SER A 204 6.16 9.40 -15.33
N LEU A 205 7.19 8.61 -15.02
CA LEU A 205 8.14 8.09 -16.01
C LEU A 205 7.48 7.14 -17.00
N TYR A 206 6.56 6.32 -16.51
CA TYR A 206 5.76 5.44 -17.38
C TYR A 206 4.91 6.24 -18.36
N ASP A 207 4.22 7.29 -17.90
CA ASP A 207 3.39 8.15 -18.76
C ASP A 207 4.24 8.84 -19.83
N ILE A 208 5.39 9.44 -19.47
CA ILE A 208 6.32 10.06 -20.43
C ILE A 208 6.82 9.04 -21.46
N SER A 209 7.04 7.78 -21.07
CA SER A 209 7.56 6.76 -21.98
C SER A 209 6.55 6.27 -23.02
N ARG A 210 5.26 6.61 -22.84
CA ARG A 210 4.17 6.22 -23.75
C ARG A 210 3.82 7.28 -24.79
N GLU A 211 4.31 8.51 -24.64
CA GLU A 211 4.20 9.60 -25.61
C GLU A 211 5.29 9.49 -26.71
#